data_adfae1a52e08e89fb17ba098d4294b48
#
_entry.id   adfae1a52e08e89fb17ba098d4294b48
#
_cell.length_a   1.000
_cell.length_b   1.000
_cell.length_c   1.000
_cell.angle_alpha   90.00
_cell.angle_beta   90.00
_cell.angle_gamma   90.00
#
_symmetry.space_group_name_H-M   'P 1'
#
loop_
_entity.id
_entity.type
_entity.pdbx_description
1 polymer ?
#
loop_
_entity_poly.entity_id
_entity_poly.type
_entity_poly.pdbx_seq_one_letter_code
_entity_poly.pdbx_strand_id
1 'polypeptide(L)'
;AKYFRFPEFSLDILNGDLAKAESDDPAQYANLVSQTKQRDSRDLLTYAKDAIAGWIVEDLTLVEFRKFGFMLRLNGIDKERKFTHSSVITNQADFILTYNGKEYPAELASTLEDSWIKYDSIWLRINKLDHLREQKALLIGTDLYTGKFALVSQFQSGLRYDDYTLFGKA
;
A
#
# COMPACT_ATOMS: atom_id res chain seq x y z
N ALA A 1 13.04 -14.09 9.60
CA ALA A 1 12.30 -13.52 10.74
C ALA A 1 13.01 -12.35 11.46
N LYS A 2 14.13 -11.80 10.92
CA LYS A 2 14.84 -10.67 11.57
C LYS A 2 14.45 -9.29 11.07
N TYR A 3 13.53 -9.19 10.12
CA TYR A 3 13.34 -7.93 9.38
C TYR A 3 12.07 -7.14 9.74
N PHE A 4 11.11 -7.74 10.42
CA PHE A 4 9.84 -7.07 10.73
C PHE A 4 9.56 -7.15 12.23
N ARG A 5 9.92 -6.09 12.96
CA ARG A 5 9.39 -5.89 14.32
C ARG A 5 8.11 -5.05 14.19
N PHE A 6 6.98 -5.73 14.15
CA PHE A 6 5.71 -5.05 14.33
C PHE A 6 5.52 -4.73 15.82
N PRO A 7 4.96 -3.56 16.14
CA PRO A 7 4.48 -3.27 17.47
C PRO A 7 3.49 -4.34 17.96
N GLU A 8 3.43 -4.59 19.25
CA GLU A 8 2.49 -5.57 19.85
C GLU A 8 1.05 -5.32 19.39
N PHE A 9 0.63 -4.06 19.36
CA PHE A 9 -0.65 -3.64 18.79
C PHE A 9 -0.95 -4.26 17.41
N SER A 10 0.00 -4.25 16.50
CA SER A 10 -0.18 -4.81 15.15
C SER A 10 -0.28 -6.33 15.18
N LEU A 11 0.45 -7.00 16.06
CA LEU A 11 0.37 -8.46 16.24
C LEU A 11 -0.98 -8.88 16.81
N ASP A 12 -1.52 -8.14 17.77
CA ASP A 12 -2.83 -8.40 18.34
C ASP A 12 -3.94 -8.27 17.30
N ILE A 13 -3.87 -7.25 16.44
CA ILE A 13 -4.78 -7.10 15.30
C ILE A 13 -4.67 -8.28 14.32
N LEU A 14 -3.47 -8.69 13.95
CA LEU A 14 -3.27 -9.83 13.05
C LEU A 14 -3.85 -11.13 13.65
N ASN A 15 -3.76 -11.28 14.97
CA ASN A 15 -4.37 -12.38 15.71
C ASN A 15 -5.89 -12.25 15.86
N GLY A 16 -6.47 -11.09 15.55
CA GLY A 16 -7.91 -10.83 15.65
C GLY A 16 -8.36 -10.33 17.01
N ASP A 17 -7.44 -9.95 17.90
CA ASP A 17 -7.73 -9.49 19.25
C ASP A 17 -7.75 -7.96 19.35
N LEU A 18 -8.87 -7.37 18.94
CA LEU A 18 -9.06 -5.92 18.99
C LEU A 18 -9.12 -5.38 20.44
N ALA A 19 -9.64 -6.16 21.38
CA ALA A 19 -9.73 -5.72 22.78
C ALA A 19 -8.33 -5.59 23.38
N LYS A 20 -7.45 -6.54 23.07
CA LYS A 20 -6.05 -6.48 23.51
C LYS A 20 -5.31 -5.34 22.83
N ALA A 21 -5.51 -5.14 21.53
CA ALA A 21 -4.92 -4.03 20.78
C ALA A 21 -5.33 -2.66 21.36
N GLU A 22 -6.60 -2.49 21.75
CA GLU A 22 -7.10 -1.29 22.42
C GLU A 22 -6.45 -1.06 23.77
N SER A 23 -6.27 -2.15 24.55
CA SER A 23 -5.61 -2.07 25.86
C SER A 23 -4.12 -1.75 25.77
N ASP A 24 -3.43 -2.32 24.77
CA ASP A 24 -1.98 -2.16 24.60
C ASP A 24 -1.59 -0.79 24.05
N ASP A 25 -2.38 -0.23 23.12
CA ASP A 25 -2.18 1.12 22.58
C ASP A 25 -3.50 1.82 22.25
N PRO A 26 -4.17 2.41 23.27
CA PRO A 26 -5.44 3.11 23.09
C PRO A 26 -5.39 4.23 22.06
N ALA A 27 -4.24 4.92 21.90
CA ALA A 27 -4.08 6.01 20.98
C ALA A 27 -4.06 5.51 19.53
N GLN A 28 -3.34 4.43 19.25
CA GLN A 28 -3.33 3.77 17.94
C GLN A 28 -4.71 3.21 17.61
N TYR A 29 -5.40 2.62 18.57
CA TYR A 29 -6.75 2.13 18.38
C TYR A 29 -7.73 3.23 18.01
N ALA A 30 -7.70 4.36 18.70
CA ALA A 30 -8.52 5.53 18.39
C ALA A 30 -8.24 6.08 16.98
N ASN A 31 -6.98 6.11 16.57
CA ASN A 31 -6.57 6.49 15.22
C ASN A 31 -7.08 5.50 14.17
N LEU A 32 -6.97 4.19 14.43
CA LEU A 32 -7.52 3.15 13.56
C LEU A 32 -9.03 3.31 13.37
N VAL A 33 -9.79 3.53 14.45
CA VAL A 33 -11.23 3.78 14.40
C VAL A 33 -11.53 5.03 13.57
N SER A 34 -10.75 6.10 13.75
CA SER A 34 -10.89 7.34 12.99
C SER A 34 -10.66 7.13 11.49
N GLN A 35 -9.63 6.40 11.12
CA GLN A 35 -9.33 6.09 9.72
C GLN A 35 -10.41 5.23 9.06
N THR A 36 -10.87 4.18 9.74
CA THR A 36 -11.87 3.25 9.22
C THR A 36 -13.18 3.95 8.89
N LYS A 37 -13.65 4.83 9.77
CA LYS A 37 -14.92 5.56 9.59
C LYS A 37 -14.94 6.44 8.34
N GLN A 38 -13.80 6.92 7.88
CA GLN A 38 -13.74 7.86 6.75
C GLN A 38 -13.48 7.19 5.40
N ARG A 39 -12.92 5.98 5.38
CA ARG A 39 -12.33 5.46 4.14
C ARG A 39 -13.05 4.27 3.53
N ASP A 40 -13.85 3.54 4.31
CA ASP A 40 -14.20 2.22 3.83
C ASP A 40 -15.50 1.67 4.41
N SER A 41 -16.13 0.79 3.62
CA SER A 41 -17.26 -0.05 4.06
C SER A 41 -16.82 -1.32 4.80
N ARG A 42 -15.52 -1.58 4.91
CA ARG A 42 -14.97 -2.73 5.64
C ARG A 42 -15.15 -2.55 7.13
N ASP A 43 -15.31 -3.67 7.85
CA ASP A 43 -15.22 -3.64 9.31
C ASP A 43 -13.81 -3.27 9.78
N LEU A 44 -13.72 -2.87 11.05
CA LEU A 44 -12.49 -2.36 11.66
C LEU A 44 -11.33 -3.34 11.56
N LEU A 45 -11.60 -4.63 11.84
CA LEU A 45 -10.57 -5.67 11.85
C LEU A 45 -10.05 -5.94 10.45
N THR A 46 -10.94 -6.04 9.47
CA THR A 46 -10.56 -6.24 8.06
C THR A 46 -9.74 -5.06 7.55
N TYR A 47 -10.18 -3.83 7.81
CA TYR A 47 -9.43 -2.64 7.44
C TYR A 47 -8.01 -2.62 8.04
N ALA A 48 -7.90 -2.93 9.34
CA ALA A 48 -6.63 -2.94 10.05
C ALA A 48 -5.67 -4.02 9.53
N LYS A 49 -6.17 -5.23 9.28
CA LYS A 49 -5.38 -6.33 8.71
C LYS A 49 -4.87 -5.98 7.30
N ASP A 50 -5.71 -5.40 6.46
CA ASP A 50 -5.32 -4.98 5.11
C ASP A 50 -4.25 -3.88 5.15
N ALA A 51 -4.37 -2.90 6.06
CA ALA A 51 -3.36 -1.86 6.23
C ALA A 51 -2.00 -2.45 6.67
N ILE A 52 -2.01 -3.34 7.67
CA ILE A 52 -0.78 -4.01 8.15
C ILE A 52 -0.18 -4.90 7.05
N ALA A 53 -1.01 -5.62 6.29
CA ALA A 53 -0.56 -6.39 5.14
C ALA A 53 0.10 -5.48 4.07
N GLY A 54 -0.47 -4.31 3.81
CA GLY A 54 0.13 -3.30 2.95
C GLY A 54 1.54 -2.89 3.42
N TRP A 55 1.71 -2.60 4.71
CA TRP A 55 3.02 -2.29 5.28
C TRP A 55 4.04 -3.42 5.12
N ILE A 56 3.61 -4.67 5.29
CA ILE A 56 4.47 -5.85 5.05
C ILE A 56 4.94 -5.89 3.61
N VAL A 57 4.03 -5.69 2.66
CA VAL A 57 4.36 -5.70 1.22
C VAL A 57 5.30 -4.57 0.86
N GLU A 58 5.11 -3.38 1.41
CA GLU A 58 6.02 -2.25 1.22
C GLU A 58 7.43 -2.57 1.73
N ASP A 59 7.55 -3.15 2.92
CA ASP A 59 8.84 -3.54 3.49
C ASP A 59 9.53 -4.64 2.65
N LEU A 60 8.78 -5.63 2.17
CA LEU A 60 9.29 -6.65 1.24
C LEU A 60 9.77 -6.00 -0.06
N THR A 61 9.01 -5.06 -0.60
CA THR A 61 9.37 -4.33 -1.83
C THR A 61 10.69 -3.58 -1.64
N LEU A 62 10.90 -2.92 -0.51
CA LEU A 62 12.18 -2.25 -0.20
C LEU A 62 13.36 -3.23 -0.22
N VAL A 63 13.19 -4.41 0.36
CA VAL A 63 14.24 -5.43 0.43
C VAL A 63 14.57 -5.96 -0.97
N GLU A 64 13.54 -6.27 -1.76
CA GLU A 64 13.72 -6.83 -3.11
C GLU A 64 14.34 -5.80 -4.07
N PHE A 65 13.89 -4.55 -4.06
CA PHE A 65 14.44 -3.51 -4.93
C PHE A 65 15.91 -3.22 -4.66
N ARG A 66 16.34 -3.30 -3.39
CA ARG A 66 17.76 -3.16 -3.04
C ARG A 66 18.65 -4.24 -3.67
N LYS A 67 18.15 -5.48 -3.82
CA LYS A 67 18.90 -6.57 -4.48
C LYS A 67 19.19 -6.27 -5.94
N PHE A 68 18.34 -5.48 -6.60
CA PHE A 68 18.53 -5.03 -7.98
C PHE A 68 19.26 -3.69 -8.11
N GLY A 69 19.80 -3.17 -7.01
CA GLY A 69 20.57 -1.93 -7.01
C GLY A 69 19.74 -0.65 -6.99
N PHE A 70 18.42 -0.73 -6.83
CA PHE A 70 17.58 0.45 -6.69
C PHE A 70 17.64 1.00 -5.27
N MET A 71 17.74 2.32 -5.14
CA MET A 71 17.59 3.02 -3.87
C MET A 71 16.14 3.43 -3.71
N LEU A 72 15.42 2.69 -2.87
CA LEU A 72 14.02 2.92 -2.55
C LEU A 72 13.90 3.27 -1.06
N ARG A 73 13.15 4.32 -0.73
CA ARG A 73 12.84 4.70 0.66
C ARG A 73 11.36 4.89 0.85
N LEU A 74 10.87 4.57 2.04
CA LEU A 74 9.48 4.86 2.41
C LEU A 74 9.22 6.36 2.38
N ASN A 75 8.03 6.71 1.94
CA ASN A 75 7.49 8.06 1.92
C ASN A 75 6.08 8.01 2.52
N GLY A 76 5.36 9.11 2.55
CA GLY A 76 4.02 9.13 3.12
C GLY A 76 4.00 9.04 4.65
N ILE A 77 2.81 9.00 5.22
CA ILE A 77 2.58 8.94 6.66
C ILE A 77 2.73 7.55 7.25
N ASP A 78 2.55 6.52 6.43
CA ASP A 78 2.61 5.11 6.86
C ASP A 78 4.05 4.64 7.12
N LYS A 79 5.05 5.46 6.80
CA LYS A 79 6.47 5.13 7.01
C LYS A 79 6.83 4.74 8.45
N GLU A 80 6.06 5.22 9.43
CA GLU A 80 6.25 4.90 10.84
C GLU A 80 5.51 3.62 11.26
N ARG A 81 4.75 3.00 10.36
CA ARG A 81 3.93 1.80 10.61
C ARG A 81 2.95 2.00 11.76
N LYS A 82 2.34 3.19 11.79
CA LYS A 82 1.35 3.58 12.78
C LYS A 82 0.10 4.11 12.11
N PHE A 83 -1.04 3.82 12.71
CA PHE A 83 -2.28 4.50 12.33
C PHE A 83 -2.21 5.96 12.81
N THR A 84 -2.57 6.88 11.92
CA THR A 84 -2.63 8.31 12.23
C THR A 84 -4.07 8.78 12.20
N HIS A 85 -4.37 9.91 12.81
CA HIS A 85 -5.72 10.47 12.73
C HIS A 85 -6.07 10.76 11.27
N SER A 86 -7.32 10.46 10.86
CA SER A 86 -7.79 10.60 9.48
C SER A 86 -7.60 12.00 8.87
N SER A 87 -7.62 13.05 9.69
CA SER A 87 -7.37 14.43 9.23
C SER A 87 -5.92 14.71 8.79
N VAL A 88 -4.98 13.82 9.12
CA VAL A 88 -3.55 13.97 8.80
C VAL A 88 -3.18 13.21 7.52
N ILE A 89 -4.13 12.47 6.94
CA ILE A 89 -3.87 11.64 5.77
C ILE A 89 -3.60 12.50 4.55
N THR A 90 -2.44 12.31 3.94
CA THR A 90 -2.01 13.02 2.74
C THR A 90 -1.99 12.09 1.53
N ASN A 91 -2.10 12.67 0.32
CA ASN A 91 -1.93 11.95 -0.93
C ASN A 91 -0.45 11.87 -1.34
N GLN A 92 0.43 11.47 -0.43
CA GLN A 92 1.84 11.27 -0.76
C GLN A 92 2.05 9.87 -1.31
N ALA A 93 2.96 9.74 -2.28
CA ALA A 93 3.36 8.45 -2.82
C ALA A 93 3.96 7.54 -1.74
N ASP A 94 3.78 6.23 -1.87
CA ASP A 94 4.26 5.22 -0.90
C ASP A 94 5.79 5.25 -0.74
N PHE A 95 6.50 5.53 -1.84
CA PHE A 95 7.96 5.53 -1.90
C PHE A 95 8.54 6.72 -2.64
N ILE A 96 9.84 6.94 -2.41
CA ILE A 96 10.72 7.68 -3.31
C ILE A 96 11.78 6.73 -3.85
N LEU A 97 11.83 6.61 -5.17
CA LEU A 97 12.86 5.88 -5.90
C LEU A 97 13.95 6.85 -6.33
N THR A 98 15.21 6.55 -5.99
CA THR A 98 16.37 7.30 -6.51
C THR A 98 17.04 6.50 -7.61
N TYR A 99 17.16 7.11 -8.79
CA TYR A 99 17.84 6.54 -9.94
C TYR A 99 18.67 7.60 -10.66
N ASN A 100 19.94 7.34 -10.91
CA ASN A 100 20.89 8.28 -11.51
C ASN A 100 20.90 9.67 -10.86
N GLY A 101 20.84 9.71 -9.53
CA GLY A 101 20.84 10.95 -8.74
C GLY A 101 19.55 11.76 -8.80
N LYS A 102 18.49 11.24 -9.42
CA LYS A 102 17.17 11.86 -9.45
C LYS A 102 16.19 11.08 -8.59
N GLU A 103 15.30 11.79 -7.96
CA GLU A 103 14.22 11.22 -7.15
C GLU A 103 12.90 11.21 -7.92
N TYR A 104 12.18 10.11 -7.80
CA TYR A 104 10.87 9.89 -8.42
C TYR A 104 9.90 9.39 -7.36
N PRO A 105 8.73 10.01 -7.20
CA PRO A 105 7.67 9.43 -6.39
C PRO A 105 7.23 8.10 -7.01
N ALA A 106 6.90 7.12 -6.20
CA ALA A 106 6.46 5.81 -6.65
C ALA A 106 5.34 5.26 -5.78
N GLU A 107 4.31 4.73 -6.42
CA GLU A 107 3.15 4.11 -5.82
C GLU A 107 3.24 2.60 -5.93
N LEU A 108 2.78 1.88 -4.91
CA LEU A 108 2.72 0.43 -4.90
C LEU A 108 1.32 -0.07 -5.28
N ALA A 109 1.27 -1.03 -6.18
CA ALA A 109 0.12 -1.90 -6.37
C ALA A 109 0.58 -3.34 -6.21
N SER A 110 -0.19 -4.14 -5.48
CA SER A 110 0.15 -5.53 -5.21
C SER A 110 -1.06 -6.44 -5.39
N THR A 111 -0.79 -7.70 -5.74
CA THR A 111 -1.77 -8.77 -5.71
C THR A 111 -1.21 -9.98 -4.97
N LEU A 112 -2.09 -10.67 -4.23
CA LEU A 112 -1.81 -11.95 -3.58
C LEU A 112 -2.35 -13.14 -4.40
N GLU A 113 -3.11 -12.85 -5.46
CA GLU A 113 -3.81 -13.82 -6.28
C GLU A 113 -3.17 -13.90 -7.67
N ASP A 114 -3.55 -14.93 -8.43
CA ASP A 114 -3.13 -15.14 -9.82
C ASP A 114 -3.77 -14.19 -10.84
N SER A 115 -4.54 -13.21 -10.37
CA SER A 115 -5.38 -12.34 -11.19
C SER A 115 -4.59 -11.59 -12.27
N TRP A 116 -3.39 -11.10 -11.96
CA TRP A 116 -2.58 -10.39 -12.95
C TRP A 116 -2.07 -11.29 -14.07
N ILE A 117 -1.74 -12.55 -13.76
CA ILE A 117 -1.34 -13.54 -14.78
C ILE A 117 -2.54 -13.96 -15.60
N LYS A 118 -3.64 -14.28 -14.91
CA LYS A 118 -4.86 -14.78 -15.56
C LYS A 118 -5.44 -13.79 -16.55
N TYR A 119 -5.35 -12.50 -16.26
CA TYR A 119 -5.92 -11.45 -17.10
C TYR A 119 -4.87 -10.63 -17.86
N ASP A 120 -3.59 -10.95 -17.71
CA ASP A 120 -2.45 -10.24 -18.32
C ASP A 120 -2.54 -8.72 -18.11
N SER A 121 -2.92 -8.31 -16.90
CA SER A 121 -3.20 -6.91 -16.60
C SER A 121 -3.02 -6.58 -15.13
N ILE A 122 -2.57 -5.35 -14.85
CA ILE A 122 -2.54 -4.75 -13.52
C ILE A 122 -3.79 -3.88 -13.37
N TRP A 123 -4.61 -4.22 -12.41
CA TRP A 123 -5.85 -3.49 -12.15
C TRP A 123 -5.60 -2.40 -11.12
N LEU A 124 -5.90 -1.16 -11.51
CA LEU A 124 -5.78 0.01 -10.64
C LEU A 124 -7.14 0.68 -10.49
N ARG A 125 -7.40 1.22 -9.31
CA ARG A 125 -8.53 2.14 -9.11
C ARG A 125 -8.27 3.41 -9.92
N ILE A 126 -9.33 4.00 -10.50
CA ILE A 126 -9.22 5.20 -11.33
C ILE A 126 -8.56 6.36 -10.57
N ASN A 127 -8.95 6.60 -9.34
CA ASN A 127 -8.36 7.65 -8.50
C ASN A 127 -6.85 7.42 -8.23
N LYS A 128 -6.39 6.16 -8.15
CA LYS A 128 -4.95 5.87 -8.04
C LYS A 128 -4.23 6.17 -9.35
N LEU A 129 -4.86 5.86 -10.48
CA LEU A 129 -4.30 6.18 -11.79
C LEU A 129 -4.19 7.70 -12.01
N ASP A 130 -5.22 8.45 -11.64
CA ASP A 130 -5.21 9.91 -11.73
C ASP A 130 -4.11 10.51 -10.84
N HIS A 131 -3.98 10.00 -9.61
CA HIS A 131 -2.91 10.40 -8.70
C HIS A 131 -1.50 10.14 -9.26
N LEU A 132 -1.29 8.96 -9.87
CA LEU A 132 -0.03 8.63 -10.55
C LEU A 132 0.30 9.62 -11.67
N ARG A 133 -0.70 10.03 -12.44
CA ARG A 133 -0.56 11.01 -13.54
C ARG A 133 -0.24 12.41 -13.02
N GLU A 134 -0.99 12.87 -12.04
CA GLU A 134 -0.83 14.20 -11.45
C GLU A 134 0.54 14.38 -10.81
N GLN A 135 1.01 13.38 -10.08
CA GLN A 135 2.32 13.40 -9.42
C GLN A 135 3.48 12.98 -10.32
N LYS A 136 3.20 12.57 -11.56
CA LYS A 136 4.21 11.94 -12.44
C LYS A 136 4.96 10.82 -11.72
N ALA A 137 4.22 10.06 -10.91
CA ALA A 137 4.76 8.99 -10.10
C ALA A 137 4.96 7.72 -10.94
N LEU A 138 5.92 6.90 -10.51
CA LEU A 138 6.10 5.56 -11.04
C LEU A 138 5.08 4.62 -10.38
N LEU A 139 4.69 3.55 -11.09
CA LEU A 139 3.97 2.45 -10.49
C LEU A 139 4.92 1.28 -10.27
N ILE A 140 4.99 0.79 -9.06
CA ILE A 140 5.62 -0.47 -8.70
C ILE A 140 4.50 -1.51 -8.58
N GLY A 141 4.41 -2.41 -9.54
CA GLY A 141 3.50 -3.56 -9.49
C GLY A 141 4.20 -4.75 -8.87
N THR A 142 3.67 -5.33 -7.81
CA THR A 142 4.23 -6.51 -7.14
C THR A 142 3.22 -7.65 -7.15
N ASP A 143 3.51 -8.69 -7.89
CA ASP A 143 2.76 -9.92 -7.88
C ASP A 143 3.37 -10.88 -6.85
N LEU A 144 2.75 -10.95 -5.67
CA LEU A 144 3.21 -11.79 -4.57
C LEU A 144 2.92 -13.28 -4.79
N TYR A 145 2.00 -13.60 -5.70
CA TYR A 145 1.69 -14.99 -6.07
C TYR A 145 2.85 -15.63 -6.85
N THR A 146 3.45 -14.87 -7.79
CA THR A 146 4.57 -15.36 -8.60
C THR A 146 5.94 -14.84 -8.15
N GLY A 147 5.96 -13.90 -7.23
CA GLY A 147 7.20 -13.21 -6.82
C GLY A 147 7.78 -12.28 -7.89
N LYS A 148 6.96 -11.86 -8.86
CA LYS A 148 7.37 -10.94 -9.92
C LYS A 148 7.00 -9.51 -9.57
N PHE A 149 7.76 -8.57 -10.14
CA PHE A 149 7.41 -7.15 -10.07
C PHE A 149 7.59 -6.47 -11.44
N ALA A 150 6.88 -5.36 -11.62
CA ALA A 150 6.99 -4.49 -12.78
C ALA A 150 7.19 -3.05 -12.30
N LEU A 151 8.00 -2.28 -13.05
CA LEU A 151 8.14 -0.84 -12.87
C LEU A 151 7.57 -0.14 -14.11
N VAL A 152 6.52 0.64 -13.91
CA VAL A 152 5.86 1.37 -15.00
C VAL A 152 6.12 2.86 -14.83
N SER A 153 6.74 3.48 -15.84
CA SER A 153 7.19 4.87 -15.79
C SER A 153 6.34 5.85 -16.60
N GLN A 154 5.46 5.36 -17.45
CA GLN A 154 4.64 6.21 -18.32
C GLN A 154 3.20 5.68 -18.40
N PHE A 155 2.27 6.53 -18.03
CA PHE A 155 0.84 6.31 -18.22
C PHE A 155 0.38 7.12 -19.43
N GLN A 156 0.58 6.56 -20.63
CA GLN A 156 0.19 7.22 -21.87
C GLN A 156 -1.34 7.29 -22.00
N SER A 157 -1.82 8.35 -22.64
CA SER A 157 -3.21 8.42 -23.11
C SER A 157 -3.45 7.29 -24.12
N GLY A 158 -4.38 6.41 -23.85
CA GLY A 158 -4.69 5.24 -24.69
C GLY A 158 -4.49 3.89 -24.02
N LEU A 159 -4.03 3.85 -22.79
CA LEU A 159 -4.19 2.64 -21.97
C LEU A 159 -5.68 2.34 -21.84
N ARG A 160 -6.05 1.14 -22.29
CA ARG A 160 -7.39 0.61 -22.10
C ARG A 160 -7.58 0.42 -20.61
N TYR A 161 -8.47 1.16 -20.00
CA TYR A 161 -8.92 0.92 -18.64
C TYR A 161 -10.41 0.63 -18.72
N ASP A 162 -10.81 -0.43 -18.08
CA ASP A 162 -12.20 -0.70 -17.86
C ASP A 162 -12.63 0.09 -16.64
N ASP A 163 -13.73 0.84 -16.74
CA ASP A 163 -14.34 1.60 -15.65
C ASP A 163 -14.97 0.65 -14.62
N TYR A 164 -14.13 -0.22 -14.03
CA TYR A 164 -14.54 -1.06 -12.92
C TYR A 164 -14.04 -0.45 -11.62
N THR A 165 -14.95 -0.18 -10.73
CA THR A 165 -14.62 -0.01 -9.33
C THR A 165 -14.54 -1.38 -8.65
N LEU A 166 -13.86 -1.49 -7.51
CA LEU A 166 -13.80 -2.74 -6.71
C LEU A 166 -15.17 -3.32 -6.33
N PHE A 167 -16.26 -2.56 -6.52
CA PHE A 167 -17.61 -2.90 -6.09
C PHE A 167 -18.62 -2.86 -7.23
N GLY A 168 -18.19 -2.97 -8.49
CA GLY A 168 -19.06 -3.01 -9.63
C GLY A 168 -18.69 -2.03 -10.75
N LYS A 169 -19.44 -2.09 -11.83
CA LYS A 169 -19.31 -1.13 -12.92
C LYS A 169 -19.63 0.28 -12.40
N ALA A 170 -18.82 1.25 -12.76
CA ALA A 170 -19.14 2.65 -12.60
C ALA A 170 -20.40 3.00 -13.41
#